data_76746486aa8b7e70594ae52745b918d7
#
_entry.id   76746486aa8b7e70594ae52745b918d7
#
_cell.length_a   1.000
_cell.length_b   1.000
_cell.length_c   1.000
_cell.angle_alpha   90.00
_cell.angle_beta   90.00
_cell.angle_gamma   90.00
#
_symmetry.space_group_name_H-M   'P 1'
#
loop_
_entity.id
_entity.type
_entity.pdbx_description
1 polymer ?
#
loop_
_entity_poly.entity_id
_entity_poly.type
_entity_poly.pdbx_seq_one_letter_code
_entity_poly.pdbx_strand_id
1 'polypeptide(L)'
;MRLPSLIALQMLECAARLGSFTRAAAELNVTESAISRQIQAMEERLGVRFFERVRQRVVLTPDGDRYVREIRAELKAIERATKDLASRAGGMEVLELAVVPTFATQWLIPRLAGFRAEHPRIVVNIHARPEPFHFADSLFDAAIYFGNDAWDGHPSARLLEEGPSIPVCSPQLLQGAPLHKREDLLNLPLLHLASRPDAWPDWFGGDDEAIRRRARLGPRYDLFTMVTGAAICGLGIAVLPEMMVRAEIESGRLTALPFAGAPESGRHGAYFLTYRQAKPGDGTDRDKAALFSGWLLRQCEGIKTQALAGHQVNAKIASSRP
;
A
#
# COMPACT_ATOMS: atom_id res chain seq x y z
N MET A 1 -5.85 31.41 -27.60
CA MET A 1 -5.78 31.73 -26.16
C MET A 1 -4.34 31.41 -25.68
N ARG A 2 -3.64 32.35 -25.00
CA ARG A 2 -2.30 32.06 -24.46
C ARG A 2 -2.45 31.29 -23.14
N LEU A 3 -1.76 30.18 -23.00
CA LEU A 3 -1.74 29.41 -21.75
C LEU A 3 -1.10 30.24 -20.60
N PRO A 4 -1.48 30.00 -19.33
CA PRO A 4 -0.74 30.48 -18.18
C PRO A 4 0.71 29.97 -18.20
N SER A 5 1.64 30.69 -17.56
CA SER A 5 3.00 30.18 -17.42
C SER A 5 3.03 28.98 -16.47
N LEU A 6 3.97 28.07 -16.69
CA LEU A 6 4.17 26.91 -15.81
C LEU A 6 4.35 27.33 -14.34
N ILE A 7 5.09 28.43 -14.11
CA ILE A 7 5.31 28.99 -12.77
C ILE A 7 3.99 29.41 -12.13
N ALA A 8 3.11 30.09 -12.88
CA ALA A 8 1.81 30.50 -12.37
C ALA A 8 0.91 29.30 -12.01
N LEU A 9 0.94 28.24 -12.85
CA LEU A 9 0.21 26.99 -12.58
C LEU A 9 0.76 26.27 -11.34
N GLN A 10 2.07 26.23 -11.13
CA GLN A 10 2.70 25.69 -9.94
C GLN A 10 2.33 26.48 -8.68
N MET A 11 2.32 27.81 -8.76
CA MET A 11 1.90 28.68 -7.66
C MET A 11 0.44 28.44 -7.28
N LEU A 12 -0.45 28.32 -8.27
CA LEU A 12 -1.87 28.03 -8.05
C LEU A 12 -2.06 26.65 -7.38
N GLU A 13 -1.41 25.61 -7.90
CA GLU A 13 -1.49 24.25 -7.35
C GLU A 13 -0.97 24.21 -5.90
N CYS A 14 0.19 24.81 -5.64
CA CYS A 14 0.80 24.83 -4.32
C CYS A 14 -0.08 25.57 -3.29
N ALA A 15 -0.61 26.73 -3.67
CA ALA A 15 -1.53 27.51 -2.83
C ALA A 15 -2.83 26.73 -2.52
N ALA A 16 -3.37 26.03 -3.50
CA ALA A 16 -4.55 25.20 -3.34
C ALA A 16 -4.30 24.02 -2.40
N ARG A 17 -3.20 23.28 -2.60
CA ARG A 17 -2.81 22.12 -1.78
C ARG A 17 -2.56 22.50 -0.32
N LEU A 18 -1.91 23.62 -0.08
CA LEU A 18 -1.57 24.09 1.26
C LEU A 18 -2.69 24.91 1.92
N GLY A 19 -3.68 25.39 1.17
CA GLY A 19 -4.74 26.28 1.66
C GLY A 19 -4.18 27.58 2.26
N SER A 20 -2.99 28.04 1.79
CA SER A 20 -2.29 29.20 2.36
C SER A 20 -1.25 29.73 1.38
N PHE A 21 -1.36 31.02 1.06
CA PHE A 21 -0.38 31.70 0.22
C PHE A 21 0.99 31.84 0.90
N THR A 22 1.00 32.06 2.21
CA THR A 22 2.24 32.15 3.00
C THR A 22 3.01 30.82 2.98
N ARG A 23 2.33 29.68 3.19
CA ARG A 23 2.97 28.37 3.14
C ARG A 23 3.44 28.01 1.74
N ALA A 24 2.66 28.36 0.73
CA ALA A 24 3.04 28.14 -0.67
C ALA A 24 4.27 28.99 -1.06
N ALA A 25 4.35 30.22 -0.57
CA ALA A 25 5.50 31.10 -0.77
C ALA A 25 6.77 30.50 -0.16
N ALA A 26 6.68 29.97 1.05
CA ALA A 26 7.80 29.29 1.72
C ALA A 26 8.25 28.04 0.95
N GLU A 27 7.31 27.22 0.47
CA GLU A 27 7.65 25.99 -0.29
C GLU A 27 8.29 26.30 -1.64
N LEU A 28 7.81 27.33 -2.34
CA LEU A 28 8.32 27.71 -3.67
C LEU A 28 9.49 28.70 -3.61
N ASN A 29 9.98 29.08 -2.42
CA ASN A 29 11.04 30.06 -2.20
C ASN A 29 10.77 31.42 -2.91
N VAL A 30 9.54 31.90 -2.79
CA VAL A 30 9.10 33.19 -3.34
C VAL A 30 8.40 34.02 -2.26
N THR A 31 8.02 35.26 -2.58
CA THR A 31 7.22 36.10 -1.66
C THR A 31 5.73 35.79 -1.80
N GLU A 32 4.97 35.94 -0.72
CA GLU A 32 3.51 35.81 -0.74
C GLU A 32 2.86 36.76 -1.74
N SER A 33 3.40 37.98 -1.86
CA SER A 33 2.93 38.97 -2.82
C SER A 33 3.17 38.55 -4.29
N ALA A 34 4.21 37.75 -4.55
CA ALA A 34 4.44 37.20 -5.88
C ALA A 34 3.37 36.15 -6.24
N ILE A 35 3.04 35.24 -5.31
CA ILE A 35 1.98 34.26 -5.49
C ILE A 35 0.64 34.96 -5.71
N SER A 36 0.29 35.91 -4.83
CA SER A 36 -0.98 36.63 -4.92
C SER A 36 -1.12 37.34 -6.27
N ARG A 37 -0.08 38.05 -6.72
CA ARG A 37 -0.08 38.73 -8.03
C ARG A 37 -0.23 37.78 -9.20
N GLN A 38 0.47 36.64 -9.21
CA GLN A 38 0.37 35.67 -10.28
C GLN A 38 -1.02 35.05 -10.36
N ILE A 39 -1.60 34.69 -9.22
CA ILE A 39 -2.94 34.13 -9.16
C ILE A 39 -3.97 35.17 -9.61
N GLN A 40 -3.89 36.40 -9.11
CA GLN A 40 -4.78 37.47 -9.51
C GLN A 40 -4.70 37.76 -11.02
N ALA A 41 -3.50 37.82 -11.59
CA ALA A 41 -3.31 38.01 -13.03
C ALA A 41 -3.93 36.86 -13.86
N MET A 42 -3.90 35.63 -13.34
CA MET A 42 -4.58 34.50 -13.98
C MET A 42 -6.12 34.63 -13.87
N GLU A 43 -6.65 34.97 -12.72
CA GLU A 43 -8.08 35.19 -12.48
C GLU A 43 -8.63 36.30 -13.39
N GLU A 44 -7.93 37.43 -13.47
CA GLU A 44 -8.31 38.56 -14.34
C GLU A 44 -8.31 38.15 -15.82
N ARG A 45 -7.28 37.43 -16.25
CA ARG A 45 -7.16 37.00 -17.66
C ARG A 45 -8.18 35.96 -18.05
N LEU A 46 -8.56 35.07 -17.14
CA LEU A 46 -9.51 33.99 -17.42
C LEU A 46 -10.97 34.37 -17.08
N GLY A 47 -11.16 35.50 -16.39
CA GLY A 47 -12.47 35.98 -15.95
C GLY A 47 -13.10 35.10 -14.86
N VAL A 48 -12.29 34.32 -14.11
CA VAL A 48 -12.74 33.35 -13.11
C VAL A 48 -11.96 33.57 -11.81
N ARG A 49 -12.63 33.49 -10.68
CA ARG A 49 -12.00 33.46 -9.37
C ARG A 49 -11.65 32.03 -9.00
N PHE A 50 -10.38 31.79 -8.63
CA PHE A 50 -9.95 30.49 -8.13
C PHE A 50 -10.09 30.37 -6.63
N PHE A 51 -9.93 31.48 -5.90
CA PHE A 51 -10.00 31.49 -4.44
C PHE A 51 -11.05 32.49 -3.93
N GLU A 52 -11.62 32.14 -2.79
CA GLU A 52 -12.43 33.01 -1.96
C GLU A 52 -11.95 32.99 -0.50
N ARG A 53 -12.30 34.01 0.26
CA ARG A 53 -11.99 34.11 1.68
C ARG A 53 -13.20 33.76 2.52
N VAL A 54 -13.13 32.61 3.21
CA VAL A 54 -14.16 32.18 4.15
C VAL A 54 -13.57 32.19 5.56
N ARG A 55 -14.08 33.03 6.46
CA ARG A 55 -13.61 33.14 7.86
C ARG A 55 -12.06 33.22 7.95
N GLN A 56 -11.46 34.14 7.20
CA GLN A 56 -10.00 34.36 7.10
C GLN A 56 -9.17 33.22 6.50
N ARG A 57 -9.80 32.17 5.99
CA ARG A 57 -9.10 31.09 5.25
C ARG A 57 -9.26 31.30 3.76
N VAL A 58 -8.20 30.93 3.04
CA VAL A 58 -8.20 30.87 1.58
C VAL A 58 -8.75 29.50 1.18
N VAL A 59 -9.90 29.46 0.50
CA VAL A 59 -10.54 28.24 0.01
C VAL A 59 -10.74 28.35 -1.49
N LEU A 60 -10.71 27.20 -2.18
CA LEU A 60 -11.00 27.16 -3.60
C LEU A 60 -12.50 27.41 -3.87
N THR A 61 -12.80 28.16 -4.93
CA THR A 61 -14.13 28.18 -5.53
C THR A 61 -14.41 26.86 -6.24
N PRO A 62 -15.67 26.51 -6.59
CA PRO A 62 -15.98 25.33 -7.37
C PRO A 62 -15.24 25.26 -8.73
N ASP A 63 -15.09 26.39 -9.42
CA ASP A 63 -14.34 26.48 -10.66
C ASP A 63 -12.83 26.36 -10.42
N GLY A 64 -12.33 26.95 -9.33
CA GLY A 64 -10.95 26.79 -8.89
C GLY A 64 -10.58 25.36 -8.58
N ASP A 65 -11.44 24.63 -7.85
CA ASP A 65 -11.22 23.24 -7.49
C ASP A 65 -11.18 22.33 -8.72
N ARG A 66 -12.14 22.51 -9.67
CA ARG A 66 -12.14 21.78 -10.92
C ARG A 66 -10.88 22.01 -11.72
N TYR A 67 -10.50 23.28 -11.92
CA TYR A 67 -9.32 23.64 -12.70
C TYR A 67 -8.02 23.17 -12.05
N VAL A 68 -7.88 23.30 -10.73
CA VAL A 68 -6.69 22.82 -9.99
C VAL A 68 -6.54 21.29 -10.12
N ARG A 69 -7.64 20.52 -10.06
CA ARG A 69 -7.57 19.07 -10.27
C ARG A 69 -7.05 18.71 -11.66
N GLU A 70 -7.53 19.38 -12.70
CA GLU A 70 -7.08 19.15 -14.08
C GLU A 70 -5.60 19.51 -14.25
N ILE A 71 -5.18 20.71 -13.83
CA ILE A 71 -3.77 21.14 -13.99
C ILE A 71 -2.81 20.33 -13.14
N ARG A 72 -3.22 19.83 -11.98
CA ARG A 72 -2.38 18.99 -11.12
C ARG A 72 -1.94 17.72 -11.83
N ALA A 73 -2.85 17.06 -12.52
CA ALA A 73 -2.54 15.87 -13.32
C ALA A 73 -1.49 16.18 -14.41
N GLU A 74 -1.63 17.31 -15.11
CA GLU A 74 -0.69 17.70 -16.18
C GLU A 74 0.66 18.16 -15.62
N LEU A 75 0.70 18.89 -14.50
CA LEU A 75 1.94 19.24 -13.81
C LEU A 75 2.72 18.01 -13.37
N LYS A 76 2.04 17.00 -12.83
CA LYS A 76 2.64 15.71 -12.48
C LYS A 76 3.14 14.94 -13.70
N ALA A 77 2.45 15.04 -14.83
CA ALA A 77 2.91 14.44 -16.09
C ALA A 77 4.22 15.09 -16.59
N ILE A 78 4.30 16.43 -16.52
CA ILE A 78 5.53 17.17 -16.87
C ILE A 78 6.68 16.81 -15.93
N GLU A 79 6.44 16.77 -14.62
CA GLU A 79 7.45 16.41 -13.62
C GLU A 79 8.02 15.01 -13.89
N ARG A 80 7.15 14.05 -14.16
CA ARG A 80 7.55 12.67 -14.51
C ARG A 80 8.39 12.62 -15.77
N ALA A 81 7.92 13.22 -16.87
CA ALA A 81 8.66 13.25 -18.12
C ALA A 81 10.06 13.86 -17.94
N THR A 82 10.18 14.89 -17.10
CA THR A 82 11.46 15.52 -16.77
C THR A 82 12.37 14.57 -15.97
N LYS A 83 11.83 13.86 -14.98
CA LYS A 83 12.57 12.85 -14.19
C LYS A 83 13.02 11.68 -15.05
N ASP A 84 12.15 11.17 -15.92
CA ASP A 84 12.48 10.07 -16.83
C ASP A 84 13.60 10.47 -17.80
N LEU A 85 13.57 11.70 -18.35
CA LEU A 85 14.64 12.20 -19.19
C LEU A 85 15.98 12.31 -18.45
N ALA A 86 15.95 12.84 -17.22
CA ALA A 86 17.15 12.97 -16.39
C ALA A 86 17.74 11.60 -16.03
N SER A 87 16.90 10.63 -15.70
CA SER A 87 17.32 9.26 -15.38
C SER A 87 17.95 8.55 -16.57
N ARG A 88 17.37 8.71 -17.77
CA ARG A 88 17.92 8.16 -19.03
C ARG A 88 19.27 8.75 -19.40
N ALA A 89 19.50 10.03 -19.14
CA ALA A 89 20.80 10.65 -19.34
C ALA A 89 21.90 9.95 -18.51
N GLY A 90 21.55 9.36 -17.36
CA GLY A 90 22.41 8.51 -16.54
C GLY A 90 22.43 7.02 -16.94
N GLY A 91 21.75 6.61 -18.03
CA GLY A 91 21.67 5.22 -18.49
C GLY A 91 20.80 4.30 -17.61
N MET A 92 20.04 4.86 -16.67
CA MET A 92 19.15 4.14 -15.74
C MET A 92 17.70 4.52 -16.02
N GLU A 93 16.80 3.58 -15.76
CA GLU A 93 15.35 3.82 -15.74
C GLU A 93 14.85 3.69 -14.31
N VAL A 94 13.95 4.59 -13.88
CA VAL A 94 13.41 4.56 -12.52
C VAL A 94 11.94 4.16 -12.58
N LEU A 95 11.59 3.07 -11.88
CA LEU A 95 10.22 2.62 -11.67
C LEU A 95 9.75 3.12 -10.31
N GLU A 96 8.76 4.02 -10.29
CA GLU A 96 8.12 4.52 -9.07
C GLU A 96 6.94 3.62 -8.71
N LEU A 97 7.10 2.80 -7.68
CA LEU A 97 6.14 1.78 -7.27
C LEU A 97 5.47 2.14 -5.94
N ALA A 98 4.15 2.30 -5.94
CA ALA A 98 3.36 2.39 -4.72
C ALA A 98 3.01 0.98 -4.23
N VAL A 99 3.22 0.70 -2.94
CA VAL A 99 2.97 -0.65 -2.39
C VAL A 99 2.37 -0.55 -1.01
N VAL A 100 1.42 -1.43 -0.69
CA VAL A 100 1.00 -1.60 0.71
C VAL A 100 2.19 -2.10 1.55
N PRO A 101 2.45 -1.49 2.72
CA PRO A 101 3.71 -1.68 3.47
C PRO A 101 4.07 -3.14 3.75
N THR A 102 3.08 -3.95 4.12
CA THR A 102 3.28 -5.35 4.47
C THR A 102 3.79 -6.17 3.28
N PHE A 103 3.14 -6.03 2.12
CA PHE A 103 3.57 -6.73 0.91
C PHE A 103 4.97 -6.28 0.48
N ALA A 104 5.26 -4.99 0.60
CA ALA A 104 6.60 -4.48 0.29
C ALA A 104 7.67 -5.17 1.13
N THR A 105 7.51 -5.18 2.46
CA THR A 105 8.55 -5.64 3.39
C THR A 105 8.66 -7.16 3.48
N GLN A 106 7.53 -7.86 3.49
CA GLN A 106 7.52 -9.30 3.73
C GLN A 106 7.62 -10.12 2.46
N TRP A 107 7.17 -9.59 1.34
CA TRP A 107 7.10 -10.37 0.11
C TRP A 107 7.98 -9.82 -1.03
N LEU A 108 7.86 -8.53 -1.35
CA LEU A 108 8.50 -7.96 -2.54
C LEU A 108 10.00 -7.73 -2.35
N ILE A 109 10.40 -7.00 -1.32
CA ILE A 109 11.81 -6.62 -1.08
C ILE A 109 12.74 -7.83 -1.05
N PRO A 110 12.42 -8.95 -0.35
CA PRO A 110 13.28 -10.13 -0.35
C PRO A 110 13.55 -10.73 -1.74
N ARG A 111 12.67 -10.44 -2.72
CA ARG A 111 12.75 -10.98 -4.09
C ARG A 111 13.35 -10.01 -5.10
N LEU A 112 13.45 -8.72 -4.78
CA LEU A 112 13.92 -7.69 -5.72
C LEU A 112 15.35 -7.89 -6.21
N ALA A 113 16.18 -8.61 -5.47
CA ALA A 113 17.52 -8.99 -5.94
C ALA A 113 17.46 -9.75 -7.27
N GLY A 114 16.47 -10.63 -7.46
CA GLY A 114 16.23 -11.34 -8.71
C GLY A 114 15.84 -10.39 -9.86
N PHE A 115 14.93 -9.46 -9.59
CA PHE A 115 14.56 -8.45 -10.59
C PHE A 115 15.75 -7.60 -11.03
N ARG A 116 16.56 -7.14 -10.07
CA ARG A 116 17.77 -6.35 -10.36
C ARG A 116 18.80 -7.13 -11.18
N ALA A 117 18.91 -8.44 -10.96
CA ALA A 117 19.80 -9.29 -11.74
C ALA A 117 19.33 -9.44 -13.19
N GLU A 118 18.00 -9.60 -13.43
CA GLU A 118 17.40 -9.67 -14.76
C GLU A 118 17.40 -8.31 -15.49
N HIS A 119 17.19 -7.22 -14.75
CA HIS A 119 17.02 -5.86 -15.27
C HIS A 119 17.92 -4.84 -14.56
N PRO A 120 19.27 -4.91 -14.76
CA PRO A 120 20.24 -4.11 -13.99
C PRO A 120 20.13 -2.60 -14.24
N ARG A 121 19.48 -2.18 -15.32
CA ARG A 121 19.26 -0.76 -15.63
C ARG A 121 17.99 -0.17 -15.04
N ILE A 122 17.12 -0.99 -14.44
CA ILE A 122 15.88 -0.52 -13.82
C ILE A 122 16.07 -0.42 -12.30
N VAL A 123 15.93 0.78 -11.77
CA VAL A 123 15.88 1.08 -10.33
C VAL A 123 14.42 1.11 -9.90
N VAL A 124 14.08 0.34 -8.87
CA VAL A 124 12.73 0.33 -8.31
C VAL A 124 12.71 1.16 -7.03
N ASN A 125 12.03 2.30 -7.07
CA ASN A 125 11.72 3.08 -5.88
C ASN A 125 10.40 2.59 -5.30
N ILE A 126 10.38 2.27 -4.00
CA ILE A 126 9.21 1.77 -3.30
C ILE A 126 8.66 2.83 -2.38
N HIS A 127 7.39 3.14 -2.55
CA HIS A 127 6.65 4.07 -1.71
C HIS A 127 5.55 3.34 -0.95
N ALA A 128 5.60 3.40 0.38
CA ALA A 128 4.54 2.85 1.21
C ALA A 128 3.24 3.66 1.03
N ARG A 129 2.20 3.01 0.50
CA ARG A 129 0.89 3.61 0.28
C ARG A 129 -0.20 2.63 0.73
N PRO A 130 -0.73 2.78 1.96
CA PRO A 130 -1.81 1.93 2.46
C PRO A 130 -3.15 2.31 1.85
N GLU A 131 -3.34 3.57 1.42
CA GLU A 131 -4.59 4.10 0.91
C GLU A 131 -4.58 4.23 -0.61
N PRO A 132 -5.75 4.05 -1.26
CA PRO A 132 -5.93 4.31 -2.68
C PRO A 132 -5.57 5.74 -3.07
N PHE A 133 -5.11 5.93 -4.31
CA PHE A 133 -4.80 7.23 -4.90
C PHE A 133 -5.17 7.24 -6.40
N HIS A 134 -5.33 8.41 -6.99
CA HIS A 134 -5.51 8.51 -8.44
C HIS A 134 -4.15 8.56 -9.16
N PHE A 135 -3.96 7.69 -10.14
CA PHE A 135 -2.72 7.69 -10.94
C PHE A 135 -2.48 9.03 -11.63
N ALA A 136 -3.54 9.73 -12.05
CA ALA A 136 -3.43 11.05 -12.64
C ALA A 136 -2.73 12.06 -11.72
N ASP A 137 -2.99 11.98 -10.41
CA ASP A 137 -2.47 12.90 -9.39
C ASP A 137 -1.18 12.40 -8.74
N SER A 138 -0.54 11.38 -9.30
CA SER A 138 0.64 10.73 -8.72
C SER A 138 1.80 10.65 -9.71
N LEU A 139 3.00 10.40 -9.19
CA LEU A 139 4.19 10.09 -9.98
C LEU A 139 4.41 8.58 -10.17
N PHE A 140 3.53 7.74 -9.61
CA PHE A 140 3.71 6.30 -9.65
C PHE A 140 3.45 5.71 -11.02
N ASP A 141 4.30 4.75 -11.41
CA ASP A 141 4.16 3.97 -12.64
C ASP A 141 3.24 2.77 -12.44
N ALA A 142 3.33 2.17 -11.23
CA ALA A 142 2.53 1.02 -10.84
C ALA A 142 2.16 1.07 -9.36
N ALA A 143 1.16 0.28 -8.97
CA ALA A 143 0.78 0.10 -7.58
C ALA A 143 0.46 -1.36 -7.26
N ILE A 144 0.86 -1.79 -6.05
CA ILE A 144 0.44 -3.06 -5.47
C ILE A 144 -0.43 -2.76 -4.27
N TYR A 145 -1.67 -3.21 -4.30
CA TYR A 145 -2.65 -2.96 -3.26
C TYR A 145 -3.34 -4.26 -2.83
N PHE A 146 -4.00 -4.20 -1.69
CA PHE A 146 -4.83 -5.28 -1.16
C PHE A 146 -6.30 -4.91 -1.33
N GLY A 147 -7.11 -5.83 -1.84
CA GLY A 147 -8.53 -5.59 -2.08
C GLY A 147 -9.25 -6.78 -2.70
N ASN A 148 -10.45 -6.53 -3.17
CA ASN A 148 -11.31 -7.53 -3.78
C ASN A 148 -11.56 -7.27 -5.26
N ASP A 149 -11.23 -6.08 -5.78
CA ASP A 149 -11.63 -5.64 -7.10
C ASP A 149 -10.60 -4.71 -7.77
N ALA A 150 -10.82 -4.45 -9.05
CA ALA A 150 -9.99 -3.55 -9.84
C ALA A 150 -10.02 -2.12 -9.29
N TRP A 151 -8.87 -1.49 -9.30
CA TRP A 151 -8.70 -0.14 -8.81
C TRP A 151 -8.91 0.89 -9.92
N ASP A 152 -9.88 1.79 -9.70
CA ASP A 152 -10.02 3.05 -10.42
C ASP A 152 -10.03 2.93 -11.97
N GLY A 153 -10.66 1.87 -12.50
CA GLY A 153 -10.76 1.62 -13.94
C GLY A 153 -9.43 1.31 -14.65
N HIS A 154 -8.34 1.16 -13.91
CA HIS A 154 -7.04 0.74 -14.46
C HIS A 154 -6.95 -0.79 -14.58
N PRO A 155 -6.25 -1.31 -15.60
CA PRO A 155 -5.97 -2.74 -15.69
C PRO A 155 -5.29 -3.22 -14.42
N SER A 156 -5.82 -4.28 -13.83
CA SER A 156 -5.22 -4.90 -12.66
C SER A 156 -5.02 -6.40 -12.88
N ALA A 157 -3.88 -6.89 -12.42
CA ALA A 157 -3.57 -8.30 -12.39
C ALA A 157 -3.58 -8.80 -10.95
N ARG A 158 -4.32 -9.89 -10.70
CA ARG A 158 -4.33 -10.55 -9.39
C ARG A 158 -3.00 -11.28 -9.18
N LEU A 159 -2.28 -10.91 -8.15
CA LEU A 159 -0.98 -11.48 -7.81
C LEU A 159 -1.13 -12.74 -6.94
N LEU A 160 -1.54 -12.53 -5.69
CA LEU A 160 -1.57 -13.56 -4.66
C LEU A 160 -2.83 -13.40 -3.81
N GLU A 161 -3.39 -14.51 -3.39
CA GLU A 161 -4.34 -14.55 -2.27
C GLU A 161 -3.56 -14.49 -0.96
N GLU A 162 -4.11 -13.80 0.03
CA GLU A 162 -3.43 -13.68 1.31
C GLU A 162 -3.40 -15.02 2.08
N GLY A 163 -4.35 -15.88 1.81
CA GLY A 163 -4.49 -17.17 2.48
C GLY A 163 -5.03 -17.08 3.91
N PRO A 164 -5.03 -18.19 4.65
CA PRO A 164 -5.58 -18.22 6.00
C PRO A 164 -4.75 -17.41 6.98
N SER A 165 -5.43 -16.80 7.93
CA SER A 165 -4.80 -16.17 9.10
C SER A 165 -4.65 -17.18 10.22
N ILE A 166 -3.47 -17.22 10.83
CA ILE A 166 -3.11 -18.14 11.91
C ILE A 166 -2.72 -17.37 13.17
N PRO A 167 -2.99 -17.89 14.35
CA PRO A 167 -2.52 -17.29 15.60
C PRO A 167 -1.02 -17.59 15.78
N VAL A 168 -0.25 -16.53 16.04
CA VAL A 168 1.20 -16.61 16.23
C VAL A 168 1.64 -15.82 17.44
N CYS A 169 2.68 -16.28 18.12
CA CYS A 169 3.32 -15.56 19.22
C CYS A 169 4.80 -15.93 19.35
N SER A 170 5.52 -15.21 20.21
CA SER A 170 6.87 -15.62 20.61
C SER A 170 6.81 -16.97 21.34
N PRO A 171 7.74 -17.91 21.07
CA PRO A 171 7.85 -19.16 21.83
C PRO A 171 7.99 -18.94 23.36
N GLN A 172 8.58 -17.83 23.78
CA GLN A 172 8.76 -17.48 25.18
C GLN A 172 7.42 -17.19 25.89
N LEU A 173 6.42 -16.64 25.18
CA LEU A 173 5.11 -16.35 25.74
C LEU A 173 4.36 -17.63 26.17
N LEU A 174 4.68 -18.77 25.56
CA LEU A 174 4.05 -20.07 25.86
C LEU A 174 4.67 -20.77 27.09
N GLN A 175 5.81 -20.30 27.58
CA GLN A 175 6.46 -20.88 28.76
C GLN A 175 5.60 -20.59 30.00
N GLY A 176 4.83 -21.57 30.44
CA GLY A 176 3.97 -21.48 31.62
C GLY A 176 2.49 -21.19 31.37
N ALA A 177 2.05 -21.09 30.13
CA ALA A 177 0.65 -20.94 29.77
C ALA A 177 0.12 -22.20 29.08
N PRO A 178 -0.51 -23.15 29.78
CA PRO A 178 -1.11 -24.32 29.14
C PRO A 178 -2.28 -23.87 28.27
N LEU A 179 -2.16 -24.07 26.96
CA LEU A 179 -3.20 -23.81 25.98
C LEU A 179 -3.77 -25.16 25.51
N HIS A 180 -4.98 -25.48 25.98
CA HIS A 180 -5.64 -26.76 25.66
C HIS A 180 -6.72 -26.59 24.59
N LYS A 181 -7.32 -25.40 24.50
CA LYS A 181 -8.38 -25.06 23.56
C LYS A 181 -8.21 -23.63 23.08
N ARG A 182 -8.85 -23.30 21.96
CA ARG A 182 -8.71 -21.97 21.33
C ARG A 182 -9.19 -20.83 22.23
N GLU A 183 -10.20 -21.06 23.10
CA GLU A 183 -10.72 -20.05 24.03
C GLU A 183 -9.68 -19.67 25.12
N ASP A 184 -8.67 -20.50 25.37
CA ASP A 184 -7.60 -20.19 26.31
C ASP A 184 -6.76 -19.00 25.84
N LEU A 185 -6.73 -18.75 24.52
CA LEU A 185 -6.07 -17.56 23.93
C LEU A 185 -6.64 -16.24 24.47
N LEU A 186 -7.93 -16.23 24.86
CA LEU A 186 -8.55 -15.04 25.45
C LEU A 186 -7.97 -14.64 26.81
N ASN A 187 -7.17 -15.50 27.43
CA ASN A 187 -6.49 -15.20 28.70
C ASN A 187 -5.14 -14.51 28.51
N LEU A 188 -4.68 -14.40 27.27
CA LEU A 188 -3.45 -13.72 26.89
C LEU A 188 -3.77 -12.41 26.16
N PRO A 189 -2.84 -11.44 26.11
CA PRO A 189 -3.04 -10.21 25.34
C PRO A 189 -3.22 -10.52 23.85
N LEU A 190 -4.34 -10.10 23.27
CA LEU A 190 -4.60 -10.21 21.84
C LEU A 190 -4.14 -8.93 21.13
N LEU A 191 -3.22 -9.07 20.19
CA LEU A 191 -2.67 -7.95 19.42
C LEU A 191 -3.53 -7.71 18.19
N HIS A 192 -3.86 -6.45 17.91
CA HIS A 192 -4.76 -6.08 16.83
C HIS A 192 -4.07 -5.22 15.79
N LEU A 193 -4.37 -5.47 14.52
CA LEU A 193 -4.10 -4.56 13.43
C LEU A 193 -5.29 -3.59 13.29
N ALA A 194 -5.04 -2.28 13.38
CA ALA A 194 -6.11 -1.26 13.39
C ALA A 194 -6.98 -1.29 12.12
N SER A 195 -6.40 -1.63 10.97
CA SER A 195 -7.13 -1.79 9.70
C SER A 195 -7.97 -3.08 9.62
N ARG A 196 -7.84 -4.00 10.60
CA ARG A 196 -8.57 -5.28 10.65
C ARG A 196 -9.15 -5.51 12.07
N PRO A 197 -10.07 -4.67 12.53
CA PRO A 197 -10.56 -4.70 13.91
C PRO A 197 -11.30 -5.98 14.27
N ASP A 198 -11.84 -6.68 13.29
CA ASP A 198 -12.63 -7.92 13.48
C ASP A 198 -11.81 -9.19 13.20
N ALA A 199 -10.49 -9.11 12.98
CA ALA A 199 -9.67 -10.29 12.70
C ALA A 199 -9.78 -11.39 13.78
N TRP A 200 -9.73 -11.02 15.06
CA TRP A 200 -9.90 -11.95 16.16
C TRP A 200 -11.34 -12.45 16.33
N PRO A 201 -12.38 -11.57 16.36
CA PRO A 201 -13.78 -12.00 16.34
C PRO A 201 -14.11 -12.97 15.21
N ASP A 202 -13.63 -12.70 14.01
CA ASP A 202 -13.84 -13.56 12.85
C ASP A 202 -13.08 -14.89 12.99
N TRP A 203 -11.86 -14.85 13.54
CA TRP A 203 -11.05 -16.04 13.76
C TRP A 203 -11.69 -17.00 14.77
N PHE A 204 -12.24 -16.48 15.87
CA PHE A 204 -13.01 -17.30 16.82
C PHE A 204 -14.31 -17.80 16.19
N GLY A 205 -14.97 -16.99 15.37
CA GLY A 205 -16.28 -17.30 14.79
C GLY A 205 -17.37 -17.50 15.82
N GLY A 206 -18.52 -17.98 15.34
CA GLY A 206 -19.69 -18.28 16.20
C GLY A 206 -20.43 -17.04 16.68
N ASP A 207 -21.56 -17.28 17.36
CA ASP A 207 -22.50 -16.23 17.82
C ASP A 207 -22.33 -15.88 19.31
N ASP A 208 -21.30 -16.40 19.98
CA ASP A 208 -21.02 -16.09 21.40
C ASP A 208 -20.53 -14.64 21.53
N GLU A 209 -21.44 -13.77 21.93
CA GLU A 209 -21.16 -12.35 22.09
C GLU A 209 -20.14 -12.06 23.21
N ALA A 210 -20.01 -12.94 24.21
CA ALA A 210 -19.03 -12.79 25.27
C ALA A 210 -17.61 -13.04 24.71
N ILE A 211 -17.42 -14.06 23.88
CA ILE A 211 -16.18 -14.33 23.17
C ILE A 211 -15.86 -13.17 22.22
N ARG A 212 -16.81 -12.76 21.38
CA ARG A 212 -16.62 -11.67 20.42
C ARG A 212 -16.20 -10.37 21.09
N ARG A 213 -16.83 -10.01 22.23
CA ARG A 213 -16.47 -8.81 22.98
C ARG A 213 -15.06 -8.91 23.59
N ARG A 214 -14.69 -10.04 24.18
CA ARG A 214 -13.34 -10.27 24.72
C ARG A 214 -12.30 -10.25 23.60
N ALA A 215 -12.61 -10.86 22.46
CA ALA A 215 -11.74 -10.91 21.29
C ALA A 215 -11.45 -9.54 20.64
N ARG A 216 -12.19 -8.48 21.00
CA ARG A 216 -11.92 -7.10 20.57
C ARG A 216 -11.02 -6.31 21.52
N LEU A 217 -10.69 -6.89 22.67
CA LEU A 217 -9.86 -6.22 23.68
C LEU A 217 -8.38 -6.46 23.39
N GLY A 218 -7.58 -5.45 23.58
CA GLY A 218 -6.13 -5.53 23.45
C GLY A 218 -5.50 -4.33 22.74
N PRO A 219 -4.16 -4.26 22.72
CA PRO A 219 -3.44 -3.18 22.07
C PRO A 219 -3.63 -3.20 20.55
N ARG A 220 -3.70 -2.01 19.95
CA ARG A 220 -3.90 -1.82 18.52
C ARG A 220 -2.67 -1.14 17.89
N TYR A 221 -2.32 -1.62 16.72
CA TYR A 221 -1.17 -1.11 15.96
C TYR A 221 -1.60 -0.78 14.52
N ASP A 222 -1.08 0.29 13.98
CA ASP A 222 -1.47 0.75 12.64
C ASP A 222 -0.83 -0.07 11.51
N LEU A 223 0.37 -0.63 11.76
CA LEU A 223 1.10 -1.38 10.75
C LEU A 223 1.24 -2.86 11.12
N PHE A 224 1.15 -3.71 10.12
CA PHE A 224 1.40 -5.15 10.24
C PHE A 224 2.76 -5.46 10.88
N THR A 225 3.81 -4.76 10.47
CA THR A 225 5.15 -4.91 11.01
C THR A 225 5.23 -4.58 12.50
N MET A 226 4.42 -3.66 13.00
CA MET A 226 4.33 -3.35 14.43
C MET A 226 3.66 -4.50 15.19
N VAL A 227 2.56 -5.06 14.67
CA VAL A 227 1.89 -6.22 15.27
C VAL A 227 2.85 -7.40 15.33
N THR A 228 3.52 -7.70 14.22
CA THR A 228 4.51 -8.79 14.14
C THR A 228 5.66 -8.57 15.13
N GLY A 229 6.20 -7.35 15.19
CA GLY A 229 7.25 -6.98 16.15
C GLY A 229 6.80 -7.14 17.59
N ALA A 230 5.59 -6.70 17.93
CA ALA A 230 5.01 -6.87 19.27
C ALA A 230 4.85 -8.36 19.63
N ALA A 231 4.40 -9.19 18.69
CA ALA A 231 4.29 -10.64 18.89
C ALA A 231 5.66 -11.29 19.13
N ILE A 232 6.69 -10.92 18.35
CA ILE A 232 8.08 -11.39 18.52
C ILE A 232 8.63 -10.99 19.89
N CYS A 233 8.34 -9.78 20.36
CA CYS A 233 8.75 -9.30 21.69
C CYS A 233 7.95 -9.93 22.84
N GLY A 234 7.02 -10.84 22.55
CA GLY A 234 6.24 -11.53 23.61
C GLY A 234 5.14 -10.68 24.24
N LEU A 235 4.72 -9.57 23.60
CA LEU A 235 3.67 -8.69 24.10
C LEU A 235 2.27 -9.27 24.00
N GLY A 236 2.10 -10.37 23.27
CA GLY A 236 0.83 -11.04 23.08
C GLY A 236 0.79 -11.97 21.87
N ILE A 237 -0.40 -12.40 21.52
CA ILE A 237 -0.72 -13.27 20.39
C ILE A 237 -1.33 -12.41 19.27
N ALA A 238 -0.94 -12.67 18.03
CA ALA A 238 -1.52 -12.02 16.85
C ALA A 238 -2.15 -13.04 15.91
N VAL A 239 -3.29 -12.73 15.29
CA VAL A 239 -3.85 -13.47 14.16
C VAL A 239 -3.41 -12.78 12.87
N LEU A 240 -2.55 -13.45 12.12
CA LEU A 240 -1.88 -12.89 10.95
C LEU A 240 -1.90 -13.88 9.78
N PRO A 241 -1.95 -13.40 8.52
CA PRO A 241 -1.83 -14.28 7.36
C PRO A 241 -0.52 -15.06 7.38
N GLU A 242 -0.59 -16.38 7.25
CA GLU A 242 0.57 -17.26 7.33
C GLU A 242 1.69 -16.84 6.38
N MET A 243 1.34 -16.50 5.13
CA MET A 243 2.32 -16.10 4.12
C MET A 243 3.15 -14.87 4.51
N MET A 244 2.62 -14.01 5.39
CA MET A 244 3.26 -12.76 5.82
C MET A 244 4.15 -12.93 7.07
N VAL A 245 4.07 -14.07 7.75
CA VAL A 245 4.88 -14.36 8.97
C VAL A 245 5.70 -15.64 8.82
N ARG A 246 5.73 -16.21 7.63
CA ARG A 246 6.44 -17.48 7.37
C ARG A 246 7.93 -17.39 7.70
N ALA A 247 8.60 -16.30 7.33
CA ALA A 247 10.02 -16.12 7.63
C ALA A 247 10.30 -16.02 9.14
N GLU A 248 9.40 -15.43 9.90
CA GLU A 248 9.48 -15.35 11.36
C GLU A 248 9.26 -16.73 12.00
N ILE A 249 8.37 -17.53 11.45
CA ILE A 249 8.13 -18.91 11.92
C ILE A 249 9.33 -19.82 11.57
N GLU A 250 9.81 -19.76 10.34
CA GLU A 250 10.98 -20.54 9.89
C GLU A 250 12.26 -20.21 10.67
N SER A 251 12.42 -18.94 11.05
CA SER A 251 13.55 -18.50 11.88
C SER A 251 13.37 -18.76 13.38
N GLY A 252 12.22 -19.29 13.81
CA GLY A 252 11.90 -19.58 15.20
C GLY A 252 11.63 -18.34 16.06
N ARG A 253 11.49 -17.14 15.46
CA ARG A 253 11.13 -15.92 16.19
C ARG A 253 9.66 -15.91 16.60
N LEU A 254 8.81 -16.52 15.78
CA LEU A 254 7.40 -16.78 16.07
C LEU A 254 7.13 -18.29 16.00
N THR A 255 6.12 -18.72 16.72
CA THR A 255 5.54 -20.05 16.59
C THR A 255 4.06 -19.92 16.26
N ALA A 256 3.59 -20.76 15.33
CA ALA A 256 2.17 -20.90 15.04
C ALA A 256 1.53 -21.76 16.12
N LEU A 257 0.36 -21.32 16.60
CA LEU A 257 -0.40 -22.09 17.58
C LEU A 257 -1.26 -23.15 16.86
N PRO A 258 -1.41 -24.37 17.44
CA PRO A 258 -2.07 -25.49 16.79
C PRO A 258 -3.60 -25.40 16.85
N PHE A 259 -4.16 -24.21 16.69
CA PHE A 259 -5.60 -24.00 16.71
C PHE A 259 -6.08 -23.53 15.34
N ALA A 260 -7.10 -24.18 14.83
CA ALA A 260 -7.79 -23.73 13.63
C ALA A 260 -8.78 -22.60 13.96
N GLY A 261 -8.81 -21.60 13.13
CA GLY A 261 -9.85 -20.58 13.14
C GLY A 261 -11.19 -21.11 12.62
N ALA A 262 -12.24 -20.32 12.73
CA ALA A 262 -13.53 -20.65 12.12
C ALA A 262 -13.36 -20.84 10.59
N PRO A 263 -14.14 -21.73 9.94
CA PRO A 263 -14.02 -22.02 8.50
C PRO A 263 -14.17 -20.77 7.61
N GLU A 264 -14.93 -19.78 8.07
CA GLU A 264 -15.16 -18.51 7.39
C GLU A 264 -14.24 -17.38 7.89
N SER A 265 -13.28 -17.69 8.76
CA SER A 265 -12.37 -16.72 9.34
C SER A 265 -11.42 -16.19 8.26
N GLY A 266 -11.72 -15.01 7.84
CA GLY A 266 -10.91 -14.25 6.89
C GLY A 266 -11.63 -14.08 5.56
N ARG A 267 -12.10 -12.87 5.30
CA ARG A 267 -12.32 -12.43 3.93
C ARG A 267 -10.96 -12.47 3.25
N HIS A 268 -10.75 -13.51 2.49
CA HIS A 268 -9.53 -13.71 1.74
C HIS A 268 -9.46 -12.64 0.64
N GLY A 269 -8.92 -11.49 0.98
CA GLY A 269 -8.53 -10.51 -0.01
C GLY A 269 -7.32 -10.99 -0.79
N ALA A 270 -7.06 -10.35 -1.91
CA ALA A 270 -5.91 -10.63 -2.74
C ALA A 270 -5.06 -9.37 -2.91
N TYR A 271 -3.78 -9.60 -3.23
CA TYR A 271 -2.90 -8.53 -3.70
C TYR A 271 -3.05 -8.41 -5.21
N PHE A 272 -3.20 -7.18 -5.66
CA PHE A 272 -3.34 -6.82 -7.06
C PHE A 272 -2.21 -5.88 -7.47
N LEU A 273 -1.70 -6.08 -8.68
CA LEU A 273 -0.87 -5.13 -9.37
C LEU A 273 -1.74 -4.33 -10.34
N THR A 274 -1.65 -3.02 -10.28
CA THR A 274 -2.21 -2.13 -11.29
C THR A 274 -1.10 -1.21 -11.80
N TYR A 275 -1.23 -0.75 -13.03
CA TYR A 275 -0.25 0.15 -13.63
C TYR A 275 -0.95 1.19 -14.50
N ARG A 276 -0.27 2.31 -14.65
CA ARG A 276 -0.75 3.42 -15.46
C ARG A 276 -0.91 2.95 -16.91
N GLN A 277 -2.05 3.22 -17.50
CA GLN A 277 -2.21 3.06 -18.94
C GLN A 277 -1.36 4.11 -19.67
N ALA A 278 -0.46 3.65 -20.56
CA ALA A 278 0.28 4.55 -21.43
C ALA A 278 -0.69 5.25 -22.39
N LYS A 279 -0.55 6.57 -22.55
CA LYS A 279 -1.24 7.29 -23.64
C LYS A 279 -0.66 6.82 -24.99
N PRO A 280 -1.46 6.78 -26.07
CA PRO A 280 -0.94 6.51 -27.41
C PRO A 280 0.17 7.51 -27.76
N GLY A 281 1.38 7.03 -28.01
CA GLY A 281 2.58 7.85 -28.26
C GLY A 281 3.63 7.87 -27.15
N ASP A 282 3.33 7.37 -25.96
CA ASP A 282 4.25 7.27 -24.83
C ASP A 282 5.08 5.95 -24.92
N GLY A 283 6.02 5.93 -25.84
CA GLY A 283 6.73 4.71 -26.27
C GLY A 283 7.64 4.03 -25.22
N THR A 284 7.80 4.57 -24.02
CA THR A 284 8.87 4.15 -23.09
C THR A 284 8.40 3.81 -21.67
N ASP A 285 7.29 4.37 -21.18
CA ASP A 285 6.75 4.01 -19.86
C ASP A 285 6.18 2.58 -19.81
N ARG A 286 5.86 1.99 -20.97
CA ARG A 286 5.38 0.62 -21.08
C ARG A 286 6.44 -0.42 -20.70
N ASP A 287 7.69 -0.16 -21.06
CA ASP A 287 8.70 -1.23 -20.98
C ASP A 287 9.09 -1.54 -19.53
N LYS A 288 9.40 -0.54 -18.70
CA LYS A 288 9.80 -0.77 -17.30
C LYS A 288 8.68 -1.36 -16.44
N ALA A 289 7.45 -0.83 -16.55
CA ALA A 289 6.30 -1.34 -15.81
C ALA A 289 5.84 -2.71 -16.32
N ALA A 290 5.90 -2.95 -17.64
CA ALA A 290 5.60 -4.24 -18.23
C ALA A 290 6.64 -5.30 -17.86
N LEU A 291 7.94 -4.97 -17.87
CA LEU A 291 9.02 -5.87 -17.44
C LEU A 291 8.87 -6.24 -15.96
N PHE A 292 8.61 -5.25 -15.10
CA PHE A 292 8.37 -5.49 -13.69
C PHE A 292 7.12 -6.35 -13.46
N SER A 293 6.02 -6.05 -14.14
CA SER A 293 4.77 -6.81 -14.08
C SER A 293 4.97 -8.28 -14.48
N GLY A 294 5.64 -8.52 -15.62
CA GLY A 294 5.93 -9.87 -16.09
C GLY A 294 6.80 -10.65 -15.11
N TRP A 295 7.85 -10.01 -14.56
CA TRP A 295 8.69 -10.63 -13.53
C TRP A 295 7.89 -10.94 -12.26
N LEU A 296 7.09 -10.01 -11.78
CA LEU A 296 6.31 -10.15 -10.55
C LEU A 296 5.29 -11.31 -10.67
N LEU A 297 4.60 -11.42 -11.81
CA LEU A 297 3.65 -12.50 -12.07
C LEU A 297 4.35 -13.87 -12.06
N ARG A 298 5.54 -14.00 -12.68
CA ARG A 298 6.32 -15.26 -12.62
C ARG A 298 6.69 -15.63 -11.18
N GLN A 299 7.06 -14.66 -10.33
CA GLN A 299 7.33 -14.92 -8.90
C GLN A 299 6.09 -15.43 -8.16
N CYS A 300 4.91 -14.92 -8.50
CA CYS A 300 3.65 -15.34 -7.89
C CYS A 300 3.21 -16.75 -8.35
N GLU A 301 3.41 -17.10 -9.62
CA GLU A 301 3.10 -18.44 -10.16
C GLU A 301 3.97 -19.53 -9.53
N GLY A 302 5.26 -19.26 -9.32
CA GLY A 302 6.17 -20.16 -8.63
C GLY A 302 5.69 -20.54 -7.23
N ILE A 303 5.08 -19.61 -6.50
CA ILE A 303 4.54 -19.86 -5.15
C ILE A 303 3.26 -20.72 -5.22
N LYS A 304 2.38 -20.44 -6.18
CA LYS A 304 1.15 -21.27 -6.36
C LYS A 304 1.51 -22.74 -6.63
N THR A 305 2.52 -22.97 -7.44
CA THR A 305 3.01 -24.32 -7.75
C THR A 305 3.63 -24.99 -6.54
N GLN A 306 4.42 -24.30 -5.73
CA GLN A 306 5.02 -24.81 -4.49
C GLN A 306 3.97 -25.12 -3.42
N ALA A 307 2.96 -24.27 -3.25
CA ALA A 307 1.86 -24.48 -2.31
C ALA A 307 1.05 -25.73 -2.67
N LEU A 308 0.75 -25.95 -3.95
CA LEU A 308 0.07 -27.15 -4.42
C LEU A 308 0.89 -28.43 -4.19
N ALA A 309 2.20 -28.38 -4.44
CA ALA A 309 3.11 -29.51 -4.19
C ALA A 309 3.22 -29.83 -2.69
N GLY A 310 3.29 -28.80 -1.81
CA GLY A 310 3.33 -28.98 -0.36
C GLY A 310 2.06 -29.61 0.22
N HIS A 311 0.88 -29.25 -0.29
CA HIS A 311 -0.39 -29.86 0.11
C HIS A 311 -0.50 -31.33 -0.30
N GLN A 312 0.03 -31.71 -1.47
CA GLN A 312 0.05 -33.12 -1.93
C GLN A 312 0.99 -33.99 -1.09
N VAL A 313 2.13 -33.46 -0.64
CA VAL A 313 3.07 -34.16 0.23
C VAL A 313 2.47 -34.39 1.62
N ASN A 314 1.84 -33.36 2.21
CA ASN A 314 1.19 -33.46 3.53
C ASN A 314 -0.03 -34.38 3.51
N ALA A 315 -0.82 -34.39 2.44
CA ALA A 315 -1.93 -35.32 2.27
C ALA A 315 -1.46 -36.77 2.17
N LYS A 316 -0.32 -37.05 1.50
CA LYS A 316 0.28 -38.38 1.44
C LYS A 316 0.84 -38.85 2.79
N ILE A 317 1.43 -37.96 3.57
CA ILE A 317 1.95 -38.27 4.93
C ILE A 317 0.78 -38.56 5.88
N ALA A 318 -0.32 -37.83 5.78
CA ALA A 318 -1.51 -38.04 6.60
C ALA A 318 -2.23 -39.37 6.28
N SER A 319 -2.19 -39.82 5.02
CA SER A 319 -2.80 -41.06 4.59
C SER A 319 -1.90 -42.31 4.82
N SER A 320 -0.65 -42.14 5.23
CA SER A 320 0.32 -43.21 5.48
C SER A 320 0.62 -43.46 6.96
N ARG A 321 -0.13 -42.86 7.87
CA ARG A 321 -0.09 -43.24 9.30
C ARG A 321 -1.12 -44.35 9.56
N PRO A 322 -0.68 -45.53 10.06
CA PRO A 322 -1.55 -46.66 10.37
C PRO A 322 -2.50 -46.36 11.53
#